data_ac8f5309851119de79e7fb22b781e009
#
_entry.id   ac8f5309851119de79e7fb22b781e009
#
_cell.length_a   1.000
_cell.length_b   1.000
_cell.length_c   1.000
_cell.angle_alpha   90.00
_cell.angle_beta   90.00
_cell.angle_gamma   90.00
#
_symmetry.space_group_name_H-M   'P 1'
#
loop_
_entity.id
_entity.type
_entity.pdbx_description
1 polymer ?
#
loop_
_entity_poly.entity_id
_entity_poly.type
_entity_poly.pdbx_seq_one_letter_code
_entity_poly.pdbx_strand_id
1 'polypeptide(L)'
;MRLVTMLVVAGLAGLLASTPVLAADAPPEVALTIEKNRFSPDEVRVKAGAPFVLVIANKDAGAEEFESKDLRVEKVIPGGKTVRLRMPALKAGTYTFVGEYHEKTAQGRIVAE
;
A
#
# COMPACT_ATOMS: atom_id res chain seq x y z
N MET A 1 -57.00 52.70 5.47
CA MET A 1 -56.43 51.61 4.71
C MET A 1 -54.98 51.55 5.00
N ARG A 2 -54.55 50.56 5.81
CA ARG A 2 -53.13 50.36 6.09
C ARG A 2 -52.57 49.29 5.16
N LEU A 3 -51.66 49.70 4.30
CA LEU A 3 -50.92 48.77 3.49
C LEU A 3 -49.90 48.07 4.39
N VAL A 4 -50.07 46.78 4.65
CA VAL A 4 -49.07 45.99 5.30
C VAL A 4 -48.14 45.51 4.19
N THR A 5 -47.02 46.17 4.08
CA THR A 5 -45.94 45.66 3.20
C THR A 5 -45.28 44.48 3.87
N MET A 6 -45.64 43.29 3.42
CA MET A 6 -44.98 42.08 3.86
C MET A 6 -43.60 42.02 3.20
N LEU A 7 -42.56 42.27 4.01
CA LEU A 7 -41.21 42.11 3.55
C LEU A 7 -40.91 40.58 3.52
N VAL A 8 -40.96 40.00 2.33
CA VAL A 8 -40.49 38.65 2.16
C VAL A 8 -38.96 38.71 2.16
N VAL A 9 -38.38 38.41 3.32
CA VAL A 9 -36.96 38.15 3.37
C VAL A 9 -36.75 36.76 2.74
N ALA A 10 -36.41 36.74 1.46
CA ALA A 10 -35.92 35.55 0.83
C ALA A 10 -34.54 35.23 1.48
N GLY A 11 -34.55 34.36 2.47
CA GLY A 11 -33.33 33.81 3.01
C GLY A 11 -32.63 33.07 1.91
N LEU A 12 -31.53 33.64 1.41
CA LEU A 12 -30.61 32.92 0.56
C LEU A 12 -29.98 31.80 1.45
N ALA A 13 -30.60 30.62 1.42
CA ALA A 13 -29.94 29.44 1.96
C ALA A 13 -28.73 29.18 1.05
N GLY A 14 -27.58 29.71 1.47
CA GLY A 14 -26.34 29.37 0.82
C GLY A 14 -26.15 27.86 0.94
N LEU A 15 -26.32 27.14 -0.16
CA LEU A 15 -25.84 25.79 -0.25
C LEU A 15 -24.30 25.89 -0.10
N LEU A 16 -23.84 25.62 1.10
CA LEU A 16 -22.42 25.26 1.32
C LEU A 16 -22.26 23.91 0.63
N ALA A 17 -21.91 23.93 -0.67
CA ALA A 17 -21.43 22.77 -1.33
C ALA A 17 -20.12 22.39 -0.61
N SER A 18 -20.19 21.44 0.32
CA SER A 18 -19.00 20.79 0.84
C SER A 18 -18.36 20.08 -0.34
N THR A 19 -17.32 20.68 -0.91
CA THR A 19 -16.43 19.96 -1.81
C THR A 19 -15.89 18.79 -1.01
N PRO A 20 -16.06 17.52 -1.49
CA PRO A 20 -15.42 16.42 -0.84
C PRO A 20 -13.94 16.71 -0.82
N VAL A 21 -13.37 16.83 0.38
CA VAL A 21 -11.91 16.80 0.54
C VAL A 21 -11.53 15.42 0.09
N LEU A 22 -10.95 15.31 -1.12
CA LEU A 22 -10.31 14.09 -1.55
C LEU A 22 -9.23 13.80 -0.52
N ALA A 23 -9.48 12.82 0.35
CA ALA A 23 -8.44 12.29 1.19
C ALA A 23 -7.29 11.94 0.26
N ALA A 24 -6.06 12.39 0.62
CA ALA A 24 -4.88 12.00 -0.12
C ALA A 24 -4.96 10.51 -0.38
N ASP A 25 -4.86 10.10 -1.65
CA ASP A 25 -4.94 8.69 -2.01
C ASP A 25 -3.97 7.89 -1.14
N ALA A 26 -4.47 6.85 -0.52
CA ALA A 26 -3.62 5.93 0.21
C ALA A 26 -2.56 5.35 -0.75
N PRO A 27 -1.33 5.09 -0.29
CA PRO A 27 -0.33 4.44 -1.11
C PRO A 27 -0.87 3.13 -1.70
N PRO A 28 -0.54 2.80 -2.96
CA PRO A 28 -0.99 1.56 -3.57
C PRO A 28 -0.46 0.37 -2.78
N GLU A 29 -1.27 -0.67 -2.70
CA GLU A 29 -0.90 -1.93 -2.09
C GLU A 29 -0.41 -2.90 -3.16
N VAL A 30 0.68 -3.59 -2.85
CA VAL A 30 1.27 -4.60 -3.73
C VAL A 30 1.30 -5.92 -2.98
N ALA A 31 0.63 -6.92 -3.54
CA ALA A 31 0.51 -8.23 -2.93
C ALA A 31 1.70 -9.13 -3.24
N LEU A 32 2.19 -9.81 -2.22
CA LEU A 32 3.23 -10.82 -2.33
C LEU A 32 2.81 -12.02 -1.47
N THR A 33 2.84 -13.20 -2.03
CA THR A 33 2.47 -14.43 -1.32
C THR A 33 3.69 -15.31 -1.11
N ILE A 34 3.77 -15.91 0.08
CA ILE A 34 4.73 -16.97 0.38
C ILE A 34 3.95 -18.27 0.42
N GLU A 35 4.32 -19.21 -0.43
CA GLU A 35 3.72 -20.54 -0.49
C GLU A 35 4.73 -21.55 -1.00
N LYS A 36 4.81 -22.70 -0.35
CA LYS A 36 5.79 -23.74 -0.68
C LYS A 36 7.23 -23.23 -0.70
N ASN A 37 7.56 -22.37 0.28
CA ASN A 37 8.87 -21.73 0.42
C ASN A 37 9.30 -20.92 -0.81
N ARG A 38 8.34 -20.30 -1.49
CA ARG A 38 8.54 -19.44 -2.66
C ARG A 38 7.73 -18.17 -2.56
N PHE A 39 8.20 -17.13 -3.21
CA PHE A 39 7.43 -15.92 -3.41
C PHE A 39 6.63 -15.97 -4.72
N SER A 40 5.40 -15.48 -4.65
CA SER A 40 4.55 -15.33 -5.83
C SER A 40 3.80 -13.99 -5.77
N PRO A 41 3.92 -13.15 -6.79
CA PRO A 41 4.86 -13.24 -7.92
C PRO A 41 6.32 -13.10 -7.44
N ASP A 42 7.27 -13.55 -8.22
CA ASP A 42 8.70 -13.36 -7.93
C ASP A 42 9.23 -12.02 -8.44
N GLU A 43 8.48 -11.34 -9.28
CA GLU A 43 8.75 -9.98 -9.72
C GLU A 43 7.55 -9.08 -9.43
N VAL A 44 7.81 -8.05 -8.64
CA VAL A 44 6.83 -7.03 -8.25
C VAL A 44 7.21 -5.73 -8.93
N ARG A 45 6.26 -5.09 -9.62
CA ARG A 45 6.49 -3.81 -10.27
C ARG A 45 5.83 -2.69 -9.51
N VAL A 46 6.56 -1.63 -9.25
CA VAL A 46 6.08 -0.43 -8.56
C VAL A 46 6.47 0.82 -9.34
N LYS A 47 5.76 1.90 -9.09
CA LYS A 47 6.08 3.20 -9.68
C LYS A 47 7.28 3.80 -8.96
N ALA A 48 8.33 4.15 -9.69
CA ALA A 48 9.47 4.89 -9.16
C ALA A 48 9.01 6.26 -8.62
N GLY A 49 9.58 6.67 -7.51
CA GLY A 49 9.29 7.97 -6.91
C GLY A 49 7.98 8.05 -6.13
N ALA A 50 7.25 6.94 -5.97
CA ALA A 50 6.01 6.89 -5.21
C ALA A 50 6.08 5.83 -4.10
N PRO A 51 5.65 6.15 -2.87
CA PRO A 51 5.60 5.17 -1.79
C PRO A 51 4.53 4.11 -2.08
N PHE A 52 4.68 2.94 -1.48
CA PHE A 52 3.73 1.84 -1.61
C PHE A 52 3.69 1.00 -0.33
N VAL A 53 2.73 0.11 -0.24
CA VAL A 53 2.62 -0.85 0.86
C VAL A 53 2.78 -2.25 0.28
N LEU A 54 3.78 -2.97 0.77
CA LEU A 54 3.98 -4.37 0.42
C LEU A 54 3.17 -5.23 1.40
N VAL A 55 2.21 -5.99 0.87
CA VAL A 55 1.34 -6.86 1.67
C VAL A 55 1.79 -8.29 1.45
N ILE A 56 2.43 -8.87 2.46
CA ILE A 56 3.02 -10.21 2.38
C ILE A 56 2.15 -11.19 3.14
N ALA A 57 1.54 -12.13 2.43
CA ALA A 57 0.75 -13.20 3.01
C ALA A 57 1.54 -14.50 3.02
N ASN A 58 1.81 -15.05 4.20
CA ASN A 58 2.47 -16.34 4.34
C ASN A 58 1.42 -17.46 4.41
N LYS A 59 1.32 -18.24 3.35
CA LYS A 59 0.39 -19.36 3.24
C LYS A 59 0.94 -20.65 3.82
N ASP A 60 2.23 -20.68 4.14
CA ASP A 60 2.87 -21.84 4.75
C ASP A 60 2.59 -21.92 6.26
N ALA A 61 2.72 -23.10 6.82
CA ALA A 61 2.58 -23.30 8.26
C ALA A 61 3.77 -22.73 9.04
N GLY A 62 4.97 -22.76 8.45
CA GLY A 62 6.19 -22.23 9.05
C GLY A 62 6.39 -20.75 8.78
N ALA A 63 7.13 -20.09 9.64
CA ALA A 63 7.51 -18.69 9.44
C ALA A 63 8.49 -18.53 8.27
N GLU A 64 8.49 -17.37 7.66
CA GLU A 64 9.49 -16.94 6.68
C GLU A 64 9.99 -15.56 7.05
N GLU A 65 11.22 -15.25 6.73
CA GLU A 65 11.78 -13.93 6.91
C GLU A 65 12.01 -13.28 5.55
N PHE A 66 11.26 -12.19 5.30
CA PHE A 66 11.49 -11.34 4.14
C PHE A 66 12.73 -10.49 4.40
N GLU A 67 13.75 -10.65 3.59
CA GLU A 67 14.99 -9.90 3.69
C GLU A 67 15.35 -9.26 2.36
N SER A 68 15.64 -7.98 2.40
CA SER A 68 16.21 -7.25 1.27
C SER A 68 17.37 -6.40 1.76
N LYS A 69 18.58 -6.75 1.34
CA LYS A 69 19.78 -5.95 1.62
C LYS A 69 19.71 -4.62 0.89
N ASP A 70 19.21 -4.64 -0.34
CA ASP A 70 19.06 -3.43 -1.17
C ASP A 70 18.14 -2.40 -0.52
N LEU A 71 17.07 -2.86 0.12
CA LEU A 71 16.07 -2.02 0.78
C LEU A 71 16.31 -1.85 2.28
N ARG A 72 17.25 -2.58 2.84
CA ARG A 72 17.56 -2.61 4.29
C ARG A 72 16.33 -2.99 5.12
N VAL A 73 15.63 -4.01 4.67
CA VAL A 73 14.43 -4.54 5.34
C VAL A 73 14.66 -5.97 5.77
N GLU A 74 14.30 -6.26 7.00
CA GLU A 74 14.17 -7.62 7.55
C GLU A 74 12.86 -7.71 8.29
N LYS A 75 12.02 -8.67 7.92
CA LYS A 75 10.72 -8.86 8.56
C LYS A 75 10.32 -10.32 8.59
N VAL A 76 10.07 -10.85 9.78
CA VAL A 76 9.52 -12.20 9.95
C VAL A 76 8.01 -12.14 9.72
N ILE A 77 7.53 -13.03 8.86
CA ILE A 77 6.11 -13.26 8.62
C ILE A 77 5.76 -14.62 9.22
N PRO A 78 5.07 -14.67 10.37
CA PRO A 78 4.66 -15.95 10.95
C PRO A 78 3.81 -16.76 10.00
N GLY A 79 3.85 -18.08 10.13
CA GLY A 79 3.03 -18.98 9.32
C GLY A 79 1.54 -18.63 9.39
N GLY A 80 0.88 -18.60 8.25
CA GLY A 80 -0.54 -18.27 8.14
C GLY A 80 -0.90 -16.80 8.37
N LYS A 81 0.08 -15.91 8.53
CA LYS A 81 -0.14 -14.49 8.80
C LYS A 81 0.16 -13.61 7.61
N THR A 82 -0.39 -12.42 7.62
CA THR A 82 -0.16 -11.36 6.64
C THR A 82 0.46 -10.16 7.34
N VAL A 83 1.52 -9.63 6.76
CA VAL A 83 2.24 -8.46 7.25
C VAL A 83 2.20 -7.36 6.21
N ARG A 84 2.03 -6.14 6.65
CA ARG A 84 2.01 -4.94 5.81
C ARG A 84 3.28 -4.15 6.07
N LEU A 85 4.07 -3.93 5.02
CA LEU A 85 5.29 -3.13 5.08
C LEU A 85 5.09 -1.83 4.31
N ARG A 86 5.22 -0.72 4.99
CA ARG A 86 5.27 0.60 4.33
C ARG A 86 6.63 0.78 3.70
N MET A 87 6.63 0.97 2.39
CA MET A 87 7.85 1.15 1.61
C MET A 87 7.97 2.60 1.16
N PRO A 88 9.16 3.18 1.29
CA PRO A 88 9.38 4.53 0.80
C PRO A 88 9.37 4.56 -0.73
N ALA A 89 9.30 5.78 -1.29
CA ALA A 89 9.52 5.97 -2.71
C ALA A 89 10.93 5.47 -3.09
N LEU A 90 10.98 4.64 -4.13
CA LEU A 90 12.23 4.08 -4.63
C LEU A 90 12.67 4.79 -5.90
N LYS A 91 13.97 4.95 -6.06
CA LYS A 91 14.53 5.34 -7.35
C LYS A 91 14.31 4.23 -8.36
N ALA A 92 14.22 4.57 -9.64
CA ALA A 92 14.14 3.58 -10.70
C ALA A 92 15.29 2.57 -10.59
N GLY A 93 14.99 1.30 -10.64
CA GLY A 93 15.97 0.24 -10.47
C GLY A 93 15.36 -1.07 -10.04
N THR A 94 16.21 -2.06 -9.82
CA THR A 94 15.84 -3.40 -9.38
C THR A 94 16.39 -3.65 -7.98
N TYR A 95 15.51 -4.15 -7.11
CA TYR A 95 15.81 -4.40 -5.70
C TYR A 95 15.50 -5.84 -5.39
N THR A 96 16.50 -6.63 -5.03
CA THR A 96 16.33 -8.06 -4.75
C THR A 96 15.89 -8.31 -3.32
N PHE A 97 15.14 -9.37 -3.12
CA PHE A 97 14.78 -9.88 -1.80
C PHE A 97 14.81 -11.41 -1.78
N VAL A 98 14.92 -11.95 -0.61
CA VAL A 98 14.93 -13.40 -0.37
C VAL A 98 14.06 -13.73 0.86
N GLY A 99 13.62 -14.97 0.94
CA GLY A 99 13.16 -15.57 2.17
C GLY A 99 14.37 -16.19 2.87
N GLU A 100 14.84 -15.56 3.93
CA GLU A 100 16.11 -15.98 4.57
C GLU A 100 16.07 -17.41 5.09
N TYR A 101 14.90 -17.89 5.49
CA TYR A 101 14.77 -19.27 5.96
C TYR A 101 14.78 -20.31 4.84
N HIS A 102 14.61 -19.88 3.58
CA HIS A 102 14.56 -20.75 2.41
C HIS A 102 15.20 -20.06 1.19
N GLU A 103 16.41 -19.61 1.30
CA GLU A 103 17.08 -18.77 0.28
C GLU A 103 17.19 -19.42 -1.10
N LYS A 104 17.26 -20.75 -1.17
CA LYS A 104 17.39 -21.44 -2.45
C LYS A 104 16.12 -21.41 -3.29
N THR A 105 14.97 -21.25 -2.67
CA THR A 105 13.66 -21.29 -3.33
C THR A 105 12.93 -19.97 -3.24
N ALA A 106 13.05 -19.25 -2.13
CA ALA A 106 12.36 -18.00 -1.87
C ALA A 106 13.24 -16.83 -2.34
N GLN A 107 13.06 -16.43 -3.59
CA GLN A 107 13.79 -15.32 -4.20
C GLN A 107 12.84 -14.47 -5.04
N GLY A 108 13.09 -13.18 -5.05
CA GLY A 108 12.30 -12.27 -5.86
C GLY A 108 12.96 -10.91 -6.03
N ARG A 109 12.28 -10.03 -6.74
CA ARG A 109 12.75 -8.67 -6.96
C ARG A 109 11.60 -7.69 -7.10
N ILE A 110 11.87 -6.47 -6.70
CA ILE A 110 11.02 -5.31 -6.94
C ILE A 110 11.64 -4.50 -8.05
N VAL A 111 10.88 -4.20 -9.09
CA VAL A 111 11.29 -3.33 -10.19
C VAL A 111 10.54 -2.01 -10.05
N ALA A 112 11.27 -0.93 -9.81
CA ALA A 112 10.74 0.43 -9.77
C ALA A 112 11.01 1.12 -11.12
N GLU A 113 9.94 1.58 -11.77
CA GLU A 113 10.05 2.20 -13.09
C GLU A 113 9.03 3.33 -13.32
#